data_81e95d22c4a98c58fee26fb56dbe58bb
#
_entry.id   81e95d22c4a98c58fee26fb56dbe58bb
#
_cell.length_a   1.000
_cell.length_b   1.000
_cell.length_c   1.000
_cell.angle_alpha   90.00
_cell.angle_beta   90.00
_cell.angle_gamma   90.00
#
_symmetry.space_group_name_H-M   'P 1'
#
loop_
_entity.id
_entity.type
_entity.pdbx_description
1 polymer ?
#
loop_
_entity_poly.entity_id
_entity_poly.type
_entity_poly.pdbx_seq_one_letter_code
_entity_poly.pdbx_strand_id
1 'polypeptide(L)'
;MSARRRTAPPPKTTNPDRSLHRNAVIGFAAFFAFAIWAFWPSYFSHVTDQPEVRFHTHGIAMTLWCVMLIAEAYLIRTNQRALHRQIGKASYALVPLLVAATINLIHFRMKGGGTLPAIGLFQLALMVNAAVAFLAIYALAMYHRHEPLLHARYMVCTVFPLFTPVTDRIIYGNWPSLATLVPTLDRVPLVQILGFALADVLLVSLVLWDWRGKRRVNAFAIALGIVAAYQASVLTLYRFDFWRAFGDWFRALPLS
;
A
#
# COMPACT_ATOMS: atom_id res chain seq x y z
N MET A 1 -60.71 -20.46 16.34
CA MET A 1 -59.38 -20.93 15.86
C MET A 1 -58.65 -19.76 15.23
N SER A 2 -57.71 -19.14 15.97
CA SER A 2 -56.95 -17.99 15.49
C SER A 2 -55.64 -18.48 14.86
N ALA A 3 -55.47 -18.29 13.55
CA ALA A 3 -54.27 -18.63 12.81
C ALA A 3 -53.13 -17.64 13.18
N ARG A 4 -52.14 -18.08 13.97
CA ARG A 4 -50.91 -17.33 14.19
C ARG A 4 -50.17 -17.15 12.85
N ARG A 5 -50.17 -15.92 12.34
CA ARG A 5 -49.27 -15.53 11.24
C ARG A 5 -47.83 -15.75 11.68
N ARG A 6 -47.14 -16.72 11.10
CA ARG A 6 -45.67 -16.85 11.20
C ARG A 6 -45.07 -15.65 10.48
N THR A 7 -44.56 -14.70 11.25
CA THR A 7 -43.73 -13.62 10.70
C THR A 7 -42.41 -14.24 10.19
N ALA A 8 -42.09 -13.97 8.93
CA ALA A 8 -40.80 -14.39 8.35
C ALA A 8 -39.65 -13.85 9.19
N PRO A 9 -38.58 -14.64 9.41
CA PRO A 9 -37.42 -14.17 10.16
C PRO A 9 -36.84 -12.93 9.45
N PRO A 10 -36.38 -11.90 10.21
CA PRO A 10 -35.80 -10.72 9.62
C PRO A 10 -34.56 -11.11 8.78
N PRO A 11 -34.32 -10.41 7.65
CA PRO A 11 -33.18 -10.69 6.80
C PRO A 11 -31.89 -10.61 7.63
N LYS A 12 -31.03 -11.63 7.49
CA LYS A 12 -29.71 -11.68 8.16
C LYS A 12 -28.88 -10.48 7.68
N THR A 13 -28.92 -9.37 8.42
CA THR A 13 -28.00 -8.25 8.19
C THR A 13 -26.59 -8.77 8.42
N THR A 14 -25.81 -8.91 7.34
CA THR A 14 -24.39 -9.26 7.43
C THR A 14 -23.71 -8.12 8.19
N ASN A 15 -23.17 -8.44 9.37
CA ASN A 15 -22.39 -7.47 10.14
C ASN A 15 -21.18 -7.07 9.27
N PRO A 16 -21.04 -5.78 8.87
CA PRO A 16 -19.95 -5.34 7.97
C PRO A 16 -18.55 -5.70 8.52
N ASP A 17 -18.39 -5.74 9.84
CA ASP A 17 -17.11 -6.09 10.46
C ASP A 17 -16.74 -7.58 10.23
N ARG A 18 -17.74 -8.49 10.30
CA ARG A 18 -17.52 -9.90 9.97
C ARG A 18 -17.18 -10.09 8.49
N SER A 19 -17.78 -9.26 7.61
CA SER A 19 -17.49 -9.28 6.19
C SER A 19 -16.04 -8.80 5.92
N LEU A 20 -15.61 -7.71 6.57
CA LEU A 20 -14.23 -7.21 6.45
C LEU A 20 -13.21 -8.28 6.87
N HIS A 21 -13.35 -8.86 8.06
CA HIS A 21 -12.42 -9.88 8.56
C HIS A 21 -12.40 -11.15 7.70
N ARG A 22 -13.56 -11.54 7.13
CA ARG A 22 -13.64 -12.70 6.24
C ARG A 22 -12.91 -12.46 4.93
N ASN A 23 -13.06 -11.27 4.35
CA ASN A 23 -12.58 -10.93 3.01
C ASN A 23 -11.14 -10.36 3.03
N ALA A 24 -10.66 -9.84 4.16
CA ALA A 24 -9.31 -9.27 4.27
C ALA A 24 -8.22 -10.28 3.91
N VAL A 25 -8.36 -11.56 4.32
CA VAL A 25 -7.41 -12.63 3.95
C VAL A 25 -7.31 -12.75 2.43
N ILE A 26 -8.47 -12.78 1.74
CA ILE A 26 -8.53 -12.93 0.28
C ILE A 26 -7.94 -11.67 -0.37
N GLY A 27 -8.28 -10.48 0.14
CA GLY A 27 -7.77 -9.22 -0.38
C GLY A 27 -6.24 -9.11 -0.28
N PHE A 28 -5.67 -9.45 0.88
CA PHE A 28 -4.21 -9.45 1.06
C PHE A 28 -3.51 -10.54 0.23
N ALA A 29 -4.10 -11.75 0.15
CA ALA A 29 -3.55 -12.82 -0.69
C ALA A 29 -3.59 -12.44 -2.18
N ALA A 30 -4.67 -11.83 -2.65
CA ALA A 30 -4.78 -11.33 -4.02
C ALA A 30 -3.74 -10.23 -4.28
N PHE A 31 -3.62 -9.24 -3.38
CA PHE A 31 -2.60 -8.19 -3.51
C PHE A 31 -1.18 -8.79 -3.58
N PHE A 32 -0.87 -9.76 -2.71
CA PHE A 32 0.44 -10.42 -2.71
C PHE A 32 0.68 -11.22 -3.99
N ALA A 33 -0.32 -11.93 -4.51
CA ALA A 33 -0.23 -12.63 -5.78
C ALA A 33 0.04 -11.66 -6.95
N PHE A 34 -0.64 -10.50 -6.98
CA PHE A 34 -0.35 -9.44 -7.95
C PHE A 34 1.06 -8.85 -7.76
N ALA A 35 1.53 -8.69 -6.53
CA ALA A 35 2.89 -8.25 -6.26
C ALA A 35 3.94 -9.27 -6.76
N ILE A 36 3.74 -10.57 -6.53
CA ILE A 36 4.61 -11.61 -7.09
C ILE A 36 4.62 -11.54 -8.61
N TRP A 37 3.46 -11.45 -9.26
CA TRP A 37 3.36 -11.32 -10.71
C TRP A 37 4.09 -10.09 -11.23
N ALA A 38 3.86 -8.91 -10.62
CA ALA A 38 4.49 -7.65 -10.99
C ALA A 38 6.01 -7.68 -10.91
N PHE A 39 6.53 -8.30 -9.86
CA PHE A 39 7.97 -8.36 -9.57
C PHE A 39 8.64 -9.66 -10.06
N TRP A 40 7.89 -10.56 -10.68
CA TRP A 40 8.44 -11.81 -11.20
C TRP A 40 9.60 -11.58 -12.16
N PRO A 41 9.47 -10.76 -13.23
CA PRO A 41 10.55 -10.58 -14.20
C PRO A 41 11.76 -9.83 -13.65
N SER A 42 11.58 -9.00 -12.62
CA SER A 42 12.65 -8.11 -12.12
C SER A 42 13.28 -8.55 -10.81
N TYR A 43 12.66 -9.47 -10.08
CA TYR A 43 13.17 -9.92 -8.77
C TYR A 43 13.00 -11.43 -8.53
N PHE A 44 11.77 -11.96 -8.53
CA PHE A 44 11.55 -13.33 -8.08
C PHE A 44 12.19 -14.39 -8.98
N SER A 45 12.22 -14.17 -10.32
CA SER A 45 12.89 -15.07 -11.26
C SER A 45 14.43 -14.98 -11.22
N HIS A 46 14.98 -13.95 -10.59
CA HIS A 46 16.42 -13.67 -10.52
C HIS A 46 16.93 -13.61 -9.07
N VAL A 47 16.17 -14.16 -8.13
CA VAL A 47 16.51 -14.04 -6.70
C VAL A 47 17.88 -14.63 -6.36
N THR A 48 18.34 -15.65 -7.09
CA THR A 48 19.65 -16.28 -6.90
C THR A 48 20.79 -15.54 -7.61
N ASP A 49 20.46 -14.76 -8.64
CA ASP A 49 21.44 -14.12 -9.53
C ASP A 49 21.54 -12.60 -9.31
N GLN A 50 20.69 -12.05 -8.43
CA GLN A 50 20.68 -10.63 -8.09
C GLN A 50 21.86 -10.29 -7.17
N PRO A 51 22.89 -9.55 -7.65
CA PRO A 51 24.10 -9.26 -6.86
C PRO A 51 23.86 -8.16 -5.81
N GLU A 52 22.81 -7.35 -5.97
CA GLU A 52 22.61 -6.17 -5.15
C GLU A 52 21.80 -6.49 -3.88
N VAL A 53 22.46 -6.48 -2.73
CA VAL A 53 21.88 -6.81 -1.42
C VAL A 53 20.68 -5.91 -1.07
N ARG A 54 20.63 -4.66 -1.55
CA ARG A 54 19.55 -3.71 -1.27
C ARG A 54 18.21 -4.15 -1.87
N PHE A 55 18.25 -4.81 -3.05
CA PHE A 55 17.04 -5.41 -3.61
C PHE A 55 16.55 -6.58 -2.75
N HIS A 56 17.47 -7.39 -2.20
CA HIS A 56 17.12 -8.49 -1.31
C HIS A 56 16.53 -7.99 0.00
N THR A 57 17.19 -7.05 0.68
CA THR A 57 16.71 -6.54 1.97
C THR A 57 15.31 -5.92 1.85
N HIS A 58 15.09 -5.11 0.81
CA HIS A 58 13.78 -4.52 0.54
C HIS A 58 12.75 -5.58 0.12
N GLY A 59 13.10 -6.47 -0.83
CA GLY A 59 12.19 -7.51 -1.33
C GLY A 59 11.75 -8.49 -0.24
N ILE A 60 12.69 -8.93 0.61
CA ILE A 60 12.39 -9.80 1.75
C ILE A 60 11.49 -9.08 2.76
N ALA A 61 11.81 -7.83 3.13
CA ALA A 61 11.01 -7.07 4.08
C ALA A 61 9.57 -6.84 3.58
N MET A 62 9.40 -6.52 2.29
CA MET A 62 8.08 -6.37 1.65
C MET A 62 7.31 -7.69 1.59
N THR A 63 7.99 -8.80 1.26
CA THR A 63 7.40 -10.15 1.25
C THR A 63 6.92 -10.52 2.64
N LEU A 64 7.76 -10.32 3.66
CA LEU A 64 7.40 -10.58 5.05
C LEU A 64 6.21 -9.71 5.51
N TRP A 65 6.14 -8.44 5.08
CA TRP A 65 5.00 -7.58 5.36
C TRP A 65 3.70 -8.14 4.75
N CYS A 66 3.71 -8.53 3.49
CA CYS A 66 2.53 -9.12 2.83
C CYS A 66 2.10 -10.43 3.50
N VAL A 67 3.05 -11.32 3.81
CA VAL A 67 2.79 -12.58 4.52
C VAL A 67 2.22 -12.31 5.91
N MET A 68 2.76 -11.33 6.63
CA MET A 68 2.25 -10.93 7.95
C MET A 68 0.80 -10.45 7.86
N LEU A 69 0.45 -9.60 6.89
CA LEU A 69 -0.93 -9.13 6.70
C LEU A 69 -1.90 -10.30 6.47
N ILE A 70 -1.51 -11.28 5.65
CA ILE A 70 -2.31 -12.48 5.37
C ILE A 70 -2.47 -13.30 6.65
N ALA A 71 -1.36 -13.58 7.34
CA ALA A 71 -1.35 -14.37 8.58
C ALA A 71 -2.21 -13.70 9.67
N GLU A 72 -2.04 -12.41 9.90
CA GLU A 72 -2.78 -11.64 10.89
C GLU A 72 -4.30 -11.63 10.61
N ALA A 73 -4.69 -11.42 9.35
CA ALA A 73 -6.08 -11.50 8.94
C ALA A 73 -6.66 -12.93 9.11
N TYR A 74 -5.87 -13.96 8.81
CA TYR A 74 -6.25 -15.36 9.01
C TYR A 74 -6.45 -15.70 10.49
N LEU A 75 -5.54 -15.25 11.36
CA LEU A 75 -5.61 -15.49 12.80
C LEU A 75 -6.87 -14.83 13.43
N ILE A 76 -7.22 -13.63 12.99
CA ILE A 76 -8.47 -12.99 13.41
C ILE A 76 -9.69 -13.77 12.89
N ARG A 77 -9.66 -14.21 11.64
CA ARG A 77 -10.74 -15.00 11.03
C ARG A 77 -10.98 -16.30 11.79
N THR A 78 -9.91 -16.96 12.25
CA THR A 78 -9.95 -18.23 13.00
C THR A 78 -10.04 -18.02 14.52
N ASN A 79 -10.26 -16.78 14.99
CA ASN A 79 -10.39 -16.41 16.39
C ASN A 79 -9.13 -16.69 17.27
N GLN A 80 -7.95 -16.76 16.66
CA GLN A 80 -6.66 -16.99 17.34
C GLN A 80 -6.04 -15.66 17.83
N ARG A 81 -6.77 -14.92 18.65
CA ARG A 81 -6.40 -13.56 19.10
C ARG A 81 -5.09 -13.49 19.90
N ALA A 82 -4.73 -14.56 20.61
CA ALA A 82 -3.46 -14.59 21.36
C ALA A 82 -2.26 -14.60 20.41
N LEU A 83 -2.30 -15.45 19.39
CA LEU A 83 -1.26 -15.57 18.36
C LEU A 83 -1.19 -14.31 17.49
N HIS A 84 -2.34 -13.75 17.08
CA HIS A 84 -2.42 -12.45 16.41
C HIS A 84 -1.65 -11.37 17.18
N ARG A 85 -1.84 -11.25 18.50
CA ARG A 85 -1.11 -10.27 19.32
C ARG A 85 0.39 -10.56 19.43
N GLN A 86 0.81 -11.82 19.41
CA GLN A 86 2.23 -12.19 19.45
C GLN A 86 2.93 -11.86 18.13
N ILE A 87 2.37 -12.30 17.01
CA ILE A 87 2.91 -12.05 15.67
C ILE A 87 2.84 -10.56 15.33
N GLY A 88 1.73 -9.89 15.67
CA GLY A 88 1.55 -8.46 15.44
C GLY A 88 2.62 -7.59 16.10
N LYS A 89 3.20 -8.02 17.23
CA LYS A 89 4.34 -7.32 17.85
C LYS A 89 5.59 -7.32 16.98
N ALA A 90 5.77 -8.33 16.11
CA ALA A 90 6.90 -8.36 15.17
C ALA A 90 6.83 -7.21 14.15
N SER A 91 5.64 -6.63 13.90
CA SER A 91 5.51 -5.45 13.04
C SER A 91 6.29 -4.24 13.56
N TYR A 92 6.48 -4.12 14.87
CA TYR A 92 7.27 -3.03 15.47
C TYR A 92 8.77 -3.09 15.09
N ALA A 93 9.29 -4.25 14.73
CA ALA A 93 10.63 -4.41 14.19
C ALA A 93 10.62 -4.42 12.65
N LEU A 94 9.63 -5.11 12.06
CA LEU A 94 9.55 -5.27 10.60
C LEU A 94 9.30 -3.94 9.88
N VAL A 95 8.42 -3.07 10.40
CA VAL A 95 8.09 -1.80 9.74
C VAL A 95 9.29 -0.84 9.70
N PRO A 96 10.03 -0.58 10.81
CA PRO A 96 11.26 0.19 10.74
C PRO A 96 12.31 -0.40 9.78
N LEU A 97 12.48 -1.73 9.80
CA LEU A 97 13.40 -2.41 8.87
C LEU A 97 12.96 -2.21 7.41
N LEU A 98 11.68 -2.37 7.10
CA LEU A 98 11.12 -2.16 5.77
C LEU A 98 11.35 -0.72 5.30
N VAL A 99 11.10 0.26 6.16
CA VAL A 99 11.31 1.67 5.83
C VAL A 99 12.78 1.97 5.61
N ALA A 100 13.68 1.50 6.47
CA ALA A 100 15.12 1.66 6.31
C ALA A 100 15.62 1.01 5.02
N ALA A 101 15.18 -0.21 4.72
CA ALA A 101 15.51 -0.91 3.47
C ALA A 101 14.96 -0.15 2.24
N THR A 102 13.76 0.42 2.34
CA THR A 102 13.17 1.25 1.28
C THR A 102 13.99 2.52 1.05
N ILE A 103 14.34 3.26 2.11
CA ILE A 103 15.15 4.48 2.00
C ILE A 103 16.52 4.17 1.39
N ASN A 104 17.18 3.09 1.82
CA ASN A 104 18.46 2.66 1.29
C ASN A 104 18.36 2.31 -0.20
N LEU A 105 17.32 1.59 -0.60
CA LEU A 105 17.08 1.26 -2.01
C LEU A 105 16.77 2.50 -2.86
N ILE A 106 15.98 3.46 -2.35
CA ILE A 106 15.70 4.73 -3.03
C ILE A 106 17.01 5.49 -3.24
N HIS A 107 17.81 5.62 -2.18
CA HIS A 107 19.10 6.32 -2.24
C HIS A 107 20.02 5.71 -3.30
N PHE A 108 20.16 4.39 -3.29
CA PHE A 108 20.95 3.65 -4.28
C PHE A 108 20.46 3.92 -5.72
N ARG A 109 19.14 3.89 -5.95
CA ARG A 109 18.56 4.14 -7.28
C ARG A 109 18.66 5.58 -7.75
N MET A 110 18.77 6.53 -6.82
CA MET A 110 18.93 7.95 -7.14
C MET A 110 20.39 8.37 -7.29
N LYS A 111 21.38 7.52 -6.94
CA LYS A 111 22.79 7.82 -7.18
C LYS A 111 23.06 8.05 -8.67
N GLY A 112 23.81 9.07 -8.97
CA GLY A 112 24.23 9.42 -10.33
C GLY A 112 24.83 10.82 -10.38
N GLY A 113 25.58 11.14 -11.41
CA GLY A 113 26.14 12.47 -11.64
C GLY A 113 25.10 13.45 -12.24
N GLY A 114 25.30 14.74 -12.02
CA GLY A 114 24.45 15.79 -12.56
C GLY A 114 23.15 16.04 -11.75
N THR A 115 22.33 16.98 -12.23
CA THR A 115 21.04 17.32 -11.62
C THR A 115 19.97 16.29 -11.96
N LEU A 116 19.06 16.01 -11.01
CA LEU A 116 17.92 15.14 -11.28
C LEU A 116 16.99 15.77 -12.33
N PRO A 117 16.65 15.05 -13.41
CA PRO A 117 15.60 15.49 -14.35
C PRO A 117 14.22 15.50 -13.65
N ALA A 118 13.22 16.12 -14.27
CA ALA A 118 11.88 16.20 -13.67
C ALA A 118 11.29 14.83 -13.37
N ILE A 119 11.50 13.86 -14.27
CA ILE A 119 11.07 12.46 -14.02
C ILE A 119 11.78 11.83 -12.81
N GLY A 120 13.05 12.13 -12.59
CA GLY A 120 13.79 11.65 -11.41
C GLY A 120 13.24 12.24 -10.11
N LEU A 121 12.91 13.54 -10.12
CA LEU A 121 12.26 14.22 -8.97
C LEU A 121 10.86 13.67 -8.71
N PHE A 122 10.10 13.36 -9.76
CA PHE A 122 8.81 12.68 -9.69
C PHE A 122 8.95 11.29 -9.06
N GLN A 123 9.92 10.48 -9.52
CA GLN A 123 10.15 9.14 -8.98
C GLN A 123 10.61 9.18 -7.51
N LEU A 124 11.43 10.16 -7.15
CA LEU A 124 11.82 10.38 -5.75
C LEU A 124 10.59 10.69 -4.89
N ALA A 125 9.70 11.60 -5.35
CA ALA A 125 8.45 11.91 -4.65
C ALA A 125 7.55 10.68 -4.54
N LEU A 126 7.42 9.90 -5.60
CA LEU A 126 6.64 8.67 -5.62
C LEU A 126 7.07 7.70 -4.52
N MET A 127 8.36 7.43 -4.41
CA MET A 127 8.89 6.43 -3.48
C MET A 127 8.92 6.95 -2.03
N VAL A 128 9.41 8.18 -1.81
CA VAL A 128 9.52 8.76 -0.46
C VAL A 128 8.13 9.00 0.14
N ASN A 129 7.23 9.61 -0.63
CA ASN A 129 5.91 9.97 -0.11
C ASN A 129 5.00 8.74 0.03
N ALA A 130 5.21 7.66 -0.77
CA ALA A 130 4.57 6.37 -0.52
C ALA A 130 4.99 5.78 0.84
N ALA A 131 6.29 5.84 1.18
CA ALA A 131 6.79 5.38 2.48
C ALA A 131 6.21 6.22 3.63
N VAL A 132 6.11 7.55 3.45
CA VAL A 132 5.48 8.45 4.43
C VAL A 132 3.99 8.14 4.61
N ALA A 133 3.24 7.97 3.51
CA ALA A 133 1.82 7.61 3.56
C ALA A 133 1.61 6.23 4.23
N PHE A 134 2.44 5.24 3.90
CA PHE A 134 2.44 3.94 4.55
C PHE A 134 2.65 4.06 6.06
N LEU A 135 3.67 4.80 6.49
CA LEU A 135 3.97 5.02 7.91
C LEU A 135 2.84 5.74 8.63
N ALA A 136 2.25 6.77 8.02
CA ALA A 136 1.13 7.50 8.59
C ALA A 136 -0.09 6.58 8.83
N ILE A 137 -0.45 5.77 7.83
CA ILE A 137 -1.57 4.82 7.94
C ILE A 137 -1.25 3.72 8.97
N TYR A 138 -0.01 3.19 8.96
CA TYR A 138 0.42 2.21 9.96
C TYR A 138 0.41 2.79 11.38
N ALA A 139 0.87 4.02 11.56
CA ALA A 139 0.83 4.72 12.85
C ALA A 139 -0.61 4.88 13.37
N LEU A 140 -1.55 5.25 12.49
CA LEU A 140 -2.97 5.31 12.83
C LEU A 140 -3.51 3.91 13.21
N ALA A 141 -3.12 2.87 12.47
CA ALA A 141 -3.50 1.49 12.83
C ALA A 141 -2.99 1.11 14.22
N MET A 142 -1.74 1.47 14.56
CA MET A 142 -1.16 1.15 15.86
C MET A 142 -1.71 2.04 16.98
N TYR A 143 -2.00 3.30 16.70
CA TYR A 143 -2.67 4.19 17.66
C TYR A 143 -4.03 3.62 18.08
N HIS A 144 -4.80 3.12 17.11
CA HIS A 144 -6.12 2.52 17.33
C HIS A 144 -6.08 1.00 17.59
N ARG A 145 -4.94 0.42 17.99
CA ARG A 145 -4.82 -1.04 18.20
C ARG A 145 -5.77 -1.63 19.25
N HIS A 146 -6.28 -0.80 20.13
CA HIS A 146 -7.26 -1.18 21.15
C HIS A 146 -8.72 -1.01 20.68
N GLU A 147 -8.92 -0.45 19.48
CA GLU A 147 -10.20 -0.25 18.81
C GLU A 147 -10.28 -1.16 17.56
N PRO A 148 -10.77 -2.40 17.70
CA PRO A 148 -10.67 -3.41 16.62
C PRO A 148 -11.22 -2.94 15.27
N LEU A 149 -12.26 -2.09 15.29
CA LEU A 149 -12.89 -1.58 14.07
C LEU A 149 -11.98 -0.63 13.30
N LEU A 150 -11.35 0.32 13.99
CA LEU A 150 -10.44 1.30 13.40
C LEU A 150 -9.13 0.64 12.99
N HIS A 151 -8.56 -0.17 13.92
CA HIS A 151 -7.34 -0.92 13.66
C HIS A 151 -7.41 -1.75 12.38
N ALA A 152 -8.44 -2.58 12.24
CA ALA A 152 -8.61 -3.44 11.07
C ALA A 152 -8.71 -2.64 9.76
N ARG A 153 -9.43 -1.50 9.76
CA ARG A 153 -9.59 -0.64 8.59
C ARG A 153 -8.28 0.02 8.19
N TYR A 154 -7.55 0.60 9.14
CA TYR A 154 -6.24 1.19 8.86
C TYR A 154 -5.22 0.13 8.41
N MET A 155 -5.22 -1.08 8.99
CA MET A 155 -4.35 -2.17 8.53
C MET A 155 -4.66 -2.56 7.08
N VAL A 156 -5.94 -2.63 6.68
CA VAL A 156 -6.32 -2.83 5.27
C VAL A 156 -5.78 -1.70 4.39
N CYS A 157 -5.80 -0.47 4.89
CA CYS A 157 -5.33 0.68 4.11
C CYS A 157 -3.81 0.75 3.91
N THR A 158 -3.00 0.00 4.68
CA THR A 158 -1.53 0.00 4.51
C THR A 158 -1.07 -0.51 3.14
N VAL A 159 -1.91 -1.22 2.39
CA VAL A 159 -1.55 -1.71 1.05
C VAL A 159 -1.64 -0.64 -0.04
N PHE A 160 -2.46 0.41 0.14
CA PHE A 160 -2.72 1.38 -0.93
C PHE A 160 -1.51 2.21 -1.36
N PRO A 161 -0.61 2.67 -0.47
CA PRO A 161 0.65 3.29 -0.89
C PRO A 161 1.57 2.34 -1.67
N LEU A 162 1.36 1.01 -1.55
CA LEU A 162 2.15 -0.03 -2.22
C LEU A 162 1.54 -0.44 -3.58
N PHE A 163 0.36 0.08 -3.95
CA PHE A 163 -0.35 -0.27 -5.18
C PHE A 163 0.44 0.11 -6.43
N THR A 164 0.93 1.34 -6.48
CA THR A 164 1.58 1.90 -7.66
C THR A 164 2.78 1.08 -8.15
N PRO A 165 3.74 0.67 -7.29
CA PRO A 165 4.86 -0.17 -7.73
C PRO A 165 4.43 -1.52 -8.33
N VAL A 166 3.27 -2.04 -7.94
CA VAL A 166 2.70 -3.29 -8.47
C VAL A 166 2.00 -3.02 -9.80
N THR A 167 1.11 -2.03 -9.86
CA THR A 167 0.34 -1.72 -11.07
C THR A 167 1.23 -1.27 -12.22
N ASP A 168 2.24 -0.45 -11.95
CA ASP A 168 3.17 0.03 -12.98
C ASP A 168 3.85 -1.12 -13.71
N ARG A 169 4.40 -2.08 -12.95
CA ARG A 169 5.11 -3.23 -13.53
C ARG A 169 4.18 -4.12 -14.33
N ILE A 170 2.95 -4.33 -13.84
CA ILE A 170 1.95 -5.11 -14.56
C ILE A 170 1.56 -4.40 -15.87
N ILE A 171 1.34 -3.09 -15.85
CA ILE A 171 0.97 -2.32 -17.04
C ILE A 171 2.12 -2.33 -18.06
N TYR A 172 3.33 -1.97 -17.65
CA TYR A 172 4.48 -1.95 -18.56
C TYR A 172 4.81 -3.33 -19.13
N GLY A 173 4.66 -4.39 -18.33
CA GLY A 173 5.00 -5.75 -18.75
C GLY A 173 3.94 -6.44 -19.60
N ASN A 174 2.65 -6.12 -19.39
CA ASN A 174 1.56 -6.90 -20.01
C ASN A 174 0.64 -6.05 -20.90
N TRP A 175 0.49 -4.75 -20.61
CA TRP A 175 -0.39 -3.84 -21.35
C TRP A 175 0.29 -2.52 -21.67
N PRO A 176 1.43 -2.52 -22.41
CA PRO A 176 2.18 -1.28 -22.71
C PRO A 176 1.36 -0.25 -23.50
N SER A 177 0.33 -0.67 -24.22
CA SER A 177 -0.61 0.24 -24.90
C SER A 177 -1.34 1.18 -23.95
N LEU A 178 -1.56 0.80 -22.69
CA LEU A 178 -2.15 1.70 -21.70
C LEU A 178 -1.24 2.90 -21.37
N ALA A 179 0.05 2.79 -21.60
CA ALA A 179 0.98 3.90 -21.42
C ALA A 179 0.72 5.07 -22.40
N THR A 180 0.02 4.82 -23.51
CA THR A 180 -0.36 5.89 -24.46
C THR A 180 -1.55 6.73 -23.98
N LEU A 181 -2.26 6.28 -22.95
CA LEU A 181 -3.44 6.97 -22.39
C LEU A 181 -3.08 7.99 -21.31
N VAL A 182 -1.81 8.05 -20.89
CA VAL A 182 -1.36 8.91 -19.80
C VAL A 182 -0.42 9.99 -20.30
N PRO A 183 -0.34 11.16 -19.62
CA PRO A 183 0.63 12.19 -19.95
C PRO A 183 2.07 11.69 -19.78
N THR A 184 3.00 12.37 -20.44
CA THR A 184 4.43 12.09 -20.34
C THR A 184 5.16 13.20 -19.57
N LEU A 185 6.20 12.84 -18.83
CA LEU A 185 7.17 13.74 -18.22
C LEU A 185 8.57 13.31 -18.68
N ASP A 186 9.34 14.23 -19.24
CA ASP A 186 10.63 13.92 -19.88
C ASP A 186 10.53 12.74 -20.88
N ARG A 187 9.44 12.67 -21.66
CA ARG A 187 9.11 11.58 -22.61
C ARG A 187 8.81 10.22 -21.96
N VAL A 188 8.72 10.14 -20.63
CA VAL A 188 8.35 8.92 -19.91
C VAL A 188 6.87 8.98 -19.58
N PRO A 189 6.06 7.97 -19.96
CA PRO A 189 4.64 7.91 -19.62
C PRO A 189 4.45 7.79 -18.10
N LEU A 190 3.54 8.58 -17.55
CA LEU A 190 3.21 8.56 -16.11
C LEU A 190 2.15 7.50 -15.82
N VAL A 191 2.48 6.23 -16.01
CA VAL A 191 1.54 5.08 -15.80
C VAL A 191 1.04 5.02 -14.35
N GLN A 192 1.78 5.63 -13.42
CA GLN A 192 1.42 5.75 -12.01
C GLN A 192 0.02 6.34 -11.79
N ILE A 193 -0.43 7.22 -12.69
CA ILE A 193 -1.76 7.82 -12.66
C ILE A 193 -2.86 6.74 -12.74
N LEU A 194 -2.66 5.68 -13.52
CA LEU A 194 -3.60 4.56 -13.60
C LEU A 194 -3.65 3.77 -12.28
N GLY A 195 -2.49 3.57 -11.67
CA GLY A 195 -2.39 2.95 -10.33
C GLY A 195 -3.05 3.78 -9.25
N PHE A 196 -2.90 5.11 -9.30
CA PHE A 196 -3.58 6.06 -8.40
C PHE A 196 -5.10 5.97 -8.57
N ALA A 197 -5.58 6.06 -9.80
CA ALA A 197 -7.02 5.97 -10.07
C ALA A 197 -7.62 4.64 -9.58
N LEU A 198 -6.92 3.52 -9.77
CA LEU A 198 -7.37 2.22 -9.26
C LEU A 198 -7.42 2.20 -7.72
N ALA A 199 -6.37 2.71 -7.06
CA ALA A 199 -6.34 2.80 -5.60
C ALA A 199 -7.49 3.66 -5.06
N ASP A 200 -7.77 4.82 -5.71
CA ASP A 200 -8.85 5.72 -5.32
C ASP A 200 -10.23 5.09 -5.51
N VAL A 201 -10.47 4.43 -6.63
CA VAL A 201 -11.74 3.71 -6.88
C VAL A 201 -11.98 2.65 -5.80
N LEU A 202 -10.95 1.89 -5.42
CA LEU A 202 -11.06 0.88 -4.37
C LEU A 202 -11.29 1.52 -3.00
N LEU A 203 -10.55 2.57 -2.64
CA LEU A 203 -10.73 3.28 -1.37
C LEU A 203 -12.09 3.97 -1.27
N VAL A 204 -12.54 4.64 -2.33
CA VAL A 204 -13.90 5.23 -2.39
C VAL A 204 -14.96 4.15 -2.24
N SER A 205 -14.77 2.99 -2.88
CA SER A 205 -15.68 1.86 -2.73
C SER A 205 -15.75 1.36 -1.28
N LEU A 206 -14.62 1.31 -0.56
CA LEU A 206 -14.56 0.96 0.85
C LEU A 206 -15.21 2.04 1.74
N VAL A 207 -15.03 3.33 1.43
CA VAL A 207 -15.70 4.44 2.12
C VAL A 207 -17.21 4.31 1.96
N LEU A 208 -17.69 4.15 0.73
CA LEU A 208 -19.13 4.02 0.44
C LEU A 208 -19.72 2.76 1.08
N TRP A 209 -18.99 1.64 1.06
CA TRP A 209 -19.41 0.41 1.73
C TRP A 209 -19.55 0.61 3.25
N ASP A 210 -18.59 1.29 3.88
CA ASP A 210 -18.59 1.56 5.33
C ASP A 210 -19.73 2.53 5.72
N TRP A 211 -19.97 3.56 4.91
CA TRP A 211 -21.02 4.56 5.14
C TRP A 211 -22.43 4.00 4.93
N ARG A 212 -22.61 2.97 4.08
CA ARG A 212 -23.88 2.24 3.93
C ARG A 212 -24.18 1.36 5.13
N GLY A 213 -23.19 1.03 5.94
CA GLY A 213 -23.38 0.34 7.22
C GLY A 213 -24.03 1.24 8.27
N LYS A 214 -24.61 0.63 9.32
CA LYS A 214 -25.21 1.37 10.44
C LYS A 214 -24.19 2.15 11.28
N ARG A 215 -22.91 1.83 11.20
CA ARG A 215 -21.81 2.49 11.89
C ARG A 215 -20.96 3.25 10.89
N ARG A 216 -20.95 4.58 11.02
CA ARG A 216 -20.06 5.43 10.22
C ARG A 216 -18.71 5.49 10.91
N VAL A 217 -17.73 4.83 10.32
CA VAL A 217 -16.33 4.88 10.75
C VAL A 217 -15.53 5.58 9.66
N ASN A 218 -14.80 6.63 10.01
CA ASN A 218 -14.13 7.47 9.02
C ASN A 218 -12.72 6.99 8.65
N ALA A 219 -12.30 5.79 9.08
CA ALA A 219 -10.94 5.31 8.86
C ALA A 219 -10.57 5.22 7.37
N PHE A 220 -11.45 4.66 6.53
CA PHE A 220 -11.22 4.60 5.08
C PHE A 220 -11.19 6.00 4.44
N ALA A 221 -12.05 6.93 4.90
CA ALA A 221 -12.06 8.31 4.40
C ALA A 221 -10.77 9.07 4.78
N ILE A 222 -10.27 8.89 6.00
CA ILE A 222 -8.99 9.46 6.44
C ILE A 222 -7.84 8.87 5.62
N ALA A 223 -7.82 7.55 5.42
CA ALA A 223 -6.81 6.89 4.61
C ALA A 223 -6.86 7.37 3.14
N LEU A 224 -8.06 7.56 2.57
CA LEU A 224 -8.24 8.15 1.24
C LEU A 224 -7.64 9.56 1.19
N GLY A 225 -7.86 10.39 2.22
CA GLY A 225 -7.24 11.72 2.30
C GLY A 225 -5.71 11.68 2.33
N ILE A 226 -5.13 10.74 3.09
CA ILE A 226 -3.66 10.53 3.14
C ILE A 226 -3.14 10.08 1.76
N VAL A 227 -3.81 9.12 1.12
CA VAL A 227 -3.41 8.62 -0.21
C VAL A 227 -3.57 9.70 -1.27
N ALA A 228 -4.66 10.48 -1.26
CA ALA A 228 -4.86 11.60 -2.18
C ALA A 228 -3.79 12.70 -1.99
N ALA A 229 -3.42 13.02 -0.73
CA ALA A 229 -2.34 13.97 -0.45
C ALA A 229 -0.98 13.44 -0.96
N TYR A 230 -0.71 12.16 -0.76
CA TYR A 230 0.47 11.48 -1.34
C TYR A 230 0.48 11.61 -2.87
N GLN A 231 -0.59 11.26 -3.55
CA GLN A 231 -0.71 11.33 -5.01
C GLN A 231 -0.55 12.78 -5.53
N ALA A 232 -1.23 13.74 -4.90
CA ALA A 232 -1.11 15.15 -5.23
C ALA A 232 0.34 15.65 -5.08
N SER A 233 1.03 15.23 -4.01
CA SER A 233 2.43 15.58 -3.79
C SER A 233 3.34 15.02 -4.88
N VAL A 234 3.13 13.78 -5.33
CA VAL A 234 3.89 13.17 -6.42
C VAL A 234 3.70 13.93 -7.74
N LEU A 235 2.46 14.34 -8.03
CA LEU A 235 2.10 15.03 -9.28
C LEU A 235 2.54 16.51 -9.30
N THR A 236 2.99 17.06 -8.17
CA THR A 236 3.30 18.49 -8.07
C THR A 236 4.72 18.82 -7.63
N LEU A 237 5.29 18.06 -6.68
CA LEU A 237 6.56 18.41 -6.01
C LEU A 237 7.74 18.57 -6.96
N TYR A 238 7.82 17.79 -8.03
CA TYR A 238 8.92 17.90 -9.00
C TYR A 238 9.06 19.27 -9.66
N ARG A 239 8.05 20.15 -9.52
CA ARG A 239 8.03 21.51 -10.07
C ARG A 239 8.66 22.54 -9.12
N PHE A 240 8.94 22.19 -7.87
CA PHE A 240 9.39 23.11 -6.85
C PHE A 240 10.89 22.99 -6.56
N ASP A 241 11.57 24.12 -6.43
CA ASP A 241 13.02 24.16 -6.17
C ASP A 241 13.40 23.56 -4.83
N PHE A 242 12.56 23.69 -3.80
CA PHE A 242 12.83 23.05 -2.50
C PHE A 242 12.89 21.52 -2.62
N TRP A 243 12.08 20.92 -3.50
CA TRP A 243 12.09 19.47 -3.71
C TRP A 243 13.34 19.04 -4.48
N ARG A 244 13.81 19.87 -5.41
CA ARG A 244 15.08 19.68 -6.08
C ARG A 244 16.24 19.73 -5.08
N ALA A 245 16.27 20.76 -4.22
CA ALA A 245 17.28 20.89 -3.16
C ALA A 245 17.24 19.69 -2.19
N PHE A 246 16.05 19.19 -1.84
CA PHE A 246 15.90 17.95 -1.08
C PHE A 246 16.50 16.75 -1.81
N GLY A 247 16.22 16.60 -3.11
CA GLY A 247 16.76 15.50 -3.92
C GLY A 247 18.28 15.52 -3.99
N ASP A 248 18.88 16.68 -4.17
CA ASP A 248 20.33 16.86 -4.21
C ASP A 248 20.96 16.58 -2.83
N TRP A 249 20.37 17.08 -1.76
CA TRP A 249 20.79 16.77 -0.38
C TRP A 249 20.68 15.25 -0.10
N PHE A 250 19.54 14.63 -0.44
CA PHE A 250 19.30 13.21 -0.20
C PHE A 250 20.35 12.33 -0.89
N ARG A 251 20.72 12.66 -2.13
CA ARG A 251 21.75 11.95 -2.91
C ARG A 251 23.16 12.12 -2.35
N ALA A 252 23.42 13.23 -1.68
CA ALA A 252 24.73 13.51 -1.06
C ALA A 252 24.95 12.75 0.25
N LEU A 253 23.89 12.11 0.82
CA LEU A 253 24.02 11.34 2.05
C LEU A 253 24.89 10.09 1.83
N PRO A 254 25.72 9.68 2.81
CA PRO A 254 26.55 8.48 2.72
C PRO A 254 25.78 7.21 3.11
N LEU A 255 24.62 6.95 2.47
CA LEU A 255 23.75 5.82 2.84
C LEU A 255 24.01 4.55 2.01
N SER A 256 24.68 4.64 0.87
CA SER A 256 24.88 3.52 -0.05
C SER A 256 26.20 3.61 -0.80
#